data_1d2544d0125ec8dcfb0f1d692a55e17d
#
_entry.id   1d2544d0125ec8dcfb0f1d692a55e17d
#
_cell.length_a   1.000
_cell.length_b   1.000
_cell.length_c   1.000
_cell.angle_alpha   90.00
_cell.angle_beta   90.00
_cell.angle_gamma   90.00
#
_symmetry.space_group_name_H-M   'P 1'
#
loop_
_entity.id
_entity.type
_entity.pdbx_description
1 polymer ?
#
loop_
_entity_poly.entity_id
_entity_poly.type
_entity_poly.pdbx_seq_one_letter_code
_entity_poly.pdbx_strand_id
1 'polypeptide(L)'
;ITYNRRKTLLTVSDVSLRFSDRKLFDDVNIKFTEGNTYGLIGANGAGKSTFLKILAGDIEPTTGHISLGPDERLSVLRQNHFDYEDERVIDVVIMGNEKLYNIMKEKDAIYMKEDFSEEDGVRAAELEGEFAELGGWEAESEASQLLQNLNIPEELHYQNMSELANGDKVKVLLAKALFGKPDVLLLDEPTNGLDIQSITWLEDFLIDFDNTVIVVSHDRHFLNKVCTHMADLDFGKIKLYVGNYDF
;
A
#
# COMPACT_ATOMS: atom_id res chain seq x y z
N ILE A 1 18.20 -14.33 26.74
CA ILE A 1 17.20 -13.32 26.36
C ILE A 1 17.58 -12.87 24.97
N THR A 2 16.99 -13.50 23.96
CA THR A 2 17.20 -13.14 22.55
C THR A 2 16.45 -11.83 22.31
N TYR A 3 17.17 -10.74 22.20
CA TYR A 3 16.64 -9.49 21.68
C TYR A 3 16.22 -9.75 20.23
N ASN A 4 14.93 -9.93 20.02
CA ASN A 4 14.34 -10.04 18.68
C ASN A 4 14.47 -8.65 18.04
N ARG A 5 15.57 -8.39 17.30
CA ARG A 5 15.72 -7.15 16.54
C ARG A 5 14.63 -7.17 15.45
N ARG A 6 13.68 -6.26 15.55
CA ARG A 6 12.68 -6.05 14.51
C ARG A 6 13.39 -5.79 13.18
N LYS A 7 12.91 -6.46 12.15
CA LYS A 7 13.49 -6.38 10.81
C LYS A 7 13.28 -4.98 10.22
N THR A 8 14.32 -4.41 9.62
CA THR A 8 14.19 -3.19 8.80
C THR A 8 13.63 -3.60 7.44
N LEU A 9 12.49 -3.06 7.05
CA LEU A 9 11.83 -3.38 5.78
C LEU A 9 12.17 -2.37 4.68
N LEU A 10 12.35 -1.10 5.02
CA LEU A 10 12.64 -0.03 4.07
C LEU A 10 13.76 0.87 4.61
N THR A 11 14.76 1.14 3.79
CA THR A 11 15.89 2.00 4.14
C THR A 11 16.04 3.13 3.14
N VAL A 12 16.13 4.35 3.66
CA VAL A 12 16.45 5.57 2.91
C VAL A 12 17.89 5.93 3.20
N SER A 13 18.74 6.01 2.17
CA SER A 13 20.17 6.25 2.29
C SER A 13 20.60 7.46 1.47
N ASP A 14 21.10 8.49 2.14
CA ASP A 14 21.69 9.69 1.56
C ASP A 14 20.81 10.37 0.52
N VAL A 15 19.49 10.37 0.73
CA VAL A 15 18.52 10.88 -0.23
C VAL A 15 18.45 12.41 -0.20
N SER A 16 18.71 13.01 -1.36
CA SER A 16 18.50 14.42 -1.63
C SER A 16 17.63 14.59 -2.85
N LEU A 17 16.79 15.62 -2.87
CA LEU A 17 15.97 15.97 -4.02
C LEU A 17 16.02 17.47 -4.25
N ARG A 18 16.34 17.87 -5.49
CA ARG A 18 16.31 19.27 -5.94
C ARG A 18 15.36 19.44 -7.11
N PHE A 19 14.57 20.48 -7.03
CA PHE A 19 13.81 21.02 -8.15
C PHE A 19 14.39 22.38 -8.53
N SER A 20 15.11 22.47 -9.64
CA SER A 20 15.80 23.71 -10.03
C SER A 20 16.74 24.18 -8.91
N ASP A 21 16.52 25.37 -8.38
CA ASP A 21 17.34 25.96 -7.32
C ASP A 21 16.86 25.61 -5.90
N ARG A 22 15.72 24.93 -5.78
CA ARG A 22 15.15 24.56 -4.47
C ARG A 22 15.54 23.16 -4.10
N LYS A 23 16.23 23.01 -2.98
CA LYS A 23 16.52 21.74 -2.34
C LYS A 23 15.35 21.35 -1.43
N LEU A 24 14.59 20.32 -1.80
CA LEU A 24 13.44 19.87 -1.03
C LEU A 24 13.84 18.93 0.09
N PHE A 25 14.77 17.98 -0.20
CA PHE A 25 15.38 17.05 0.76
C PHE A 25 16.89 17.13 0.68
N ASP A 26 17.54 16.98 1.80
CA ASP A 26 18.99 17.09 1.93
C ASP A 26 19.55 16.00 2.80
N ASP A 27 20.19 15.02 2.16
CA ASP A 27 20.93 13.94 2.79
C ASP A 27 20.12 13.22 3.89
N VAL A 28 18.91 12.75 3.50
CA VAL A 28 18.00 12.06 4.40
C VAL A 28 18.42 10.61 4.58
N ASN A 29 18.56 10.19 5.83
CA ASN A 29 18.82 8.81 6.23
C ASN A 29 17.79 8.37 7.26
N ILE A 30 17.01 7.35 6.93
CA ILE A 30 15.98 6.82 7.84
C ILE A 30 15.75 5.34 7.55
N LYS A 31 15.49 4.56 8.62
CA LYS A 31 15.14 3.15 8.56
C LYS A 31 13.74 2.95 9.11
N PHE A 32 12.91 2.27 8.33
CA PHE A 32 11.56 1.90 8.74
C PHE A 32 11.53 0.41 9.08
N THR A 33 11.10 0.09 10.31
CA THR A 33 11.12 -1.28 10.84
C THR A 33 9.73 -1.86 10.97
N GLU A 34 9.64 -3.19 10.92
CA GLU A 34 8.38 -3.91 11.06
C GLU A 34 7.68 -3.64 12.40
N GLY A 35 6.36 -3.73 12.40
CA GLY A 35 5.52 -3.53 13.57
C GLY A 35 5.33 -2.08 13.97
N ASN A 36 5.76 -1.13 13.14
CA ASN A 36 5.65 0.30 13.42
C ASN A 36 4.83 1.03 12.35
N THR A 37 4.07 2.02 12.80
CA THR A 37 3.36 2.98 11.95
C THR A 37 3.97 4.35 12.13
N TYR A 38 4.48 4.90 11.03
CA TYR A 38 5.17 6.19 11.00
C TYR A 38 4.25 7.26 10.42
N GLY A 39 3.91 8.26 11.20
CA GLY A 39 3.21 9.45 10.71
C GLY A 39 4.22 10.47 10.18
N LEU A 40 4.18 10.75 8.89
CA LEU A 40 5.01 11.77 8.28
C LEU A 40 4.33 13.13 8.45
N ILE A 41 4.94 13.99 9.25
CA ILE A 41 4.43 15.32 9.60
C ILE A 41 5.35 16.42 9.10
N GLY A 42 4.85 17.63 9.09
CA GLY A 42 5.57 18.83 8.64
C GLY A 42 4.62 19.89 8.12
N ALA A 43 5.13 21.07 7.86
CA ALA A 43 4.36 22.17 7.31
C ALA A 43 3.81 21.84 5.90
N ASN A 44 2.71 22.48 5.51
CA ASN A 44 2.21 22.40 4.13
C ASN A 44 3.30 22.89 3.17
N GLY A 45 3.54 22.13 2.12
CA GLY A 45 4.60 22.42 1.15
C GLY A 45 6.01 22.00 1.60
N ALA A 46 6.16 21.31 2.74
CA ALA A 46 7.44 20.75 3.18
C ALA A 46 7.89 19.54 2.31
N GLY A 47 6.96 18.93 1.57
CA GLY A 47 7.26 17.83 0.66
C GLY A 47 6.86 16.45 1.16
N LYS A 48 5.91 16.35 2.09
CA LYS A 48 5.43 15.07 2.63
C LYS A 48 4.97 14.09 1.54
N SER A 49 4.06 14.50 0.69
CA SER A 49 3.56 13.68 -0.43
C SER A 49 4.66 13.37 -1.44
N THR A 50 5.58 14.30 -1.68
CA THR A 50 6.74 14.08 -2.56
C THR A 50 7.68 13.03 -1.97
N PHE A 51 7.89 13.04 -0.66
CA PHE A 51 8.69 12.01 0.01
C PHE A 51 8.06 10.62 -0.13
N LEU A 52 6.73 10.50 0.03
CA LEU A 52 6.04 9.23 -0.23
C LEU A 52 6.22 8.76 -1.69
N LYS A 53 6.20 9.66 -2.66
CA LYS A 53 6.46 9.33 -4.08
C LYS A 53 7.88 8.83 -4.32
N ILE A 54 8.86 9.35 -3.59
CA ILE A 54 10.24 8.84 -3.62
C ILE A 54 10.27 7.42 -3.06
N LEU A 55 9.64 7.18 -1.93
CA LEU A 55 9.55 5.84 -1.32
C LEU A 55 8.83 4.83 -2.22
N ALA A 56 7.82 5.29 -2.95
CA ALA A 56 7.06 4.48 -3.90
C ALA A 56 7.81 4.18 -5.20
N GLY A 57 8.92 4.87 -5.47
CA GLY A 57 9.66 4.77 -6.73
C GLY A 57 9.10 5.61 -7.88
N ASP A 58 8.13 6.49 -7.61
CA ASP A 58 7.50 7.35 -8.62
C ASP A 58 8.37 8.56 -8.99
N ILE A 59 9.23 8.96 -8.08
CA ILE A 59 10.21 10.04 -8.25
C ILE A 59 11.58 9.51 -7.87
N GLU A 60 12.55 9.65 -8.78
CA GLU A 60 13.93 9.32 -8.47
C GLU A 60 14.58 10.48 -7.68
N PRO A 61 15.27 10.20 -6.56
CA PRO A 61 16.02 11.22 -5.86
C PRO A 61 17.19 11.73 -6.72
N THR A 62 17.63 12.96 -6.48
CA THR A 62 18.81 13.52 -7.14
C THR A 62 20.08 12.77 -6.73
N THR A 63 20.18 12.43 -5.46
CA THR A 63 21.24 11.59 -4.89
C THR A 63 20.66 10.60 -3.90
N GLY A 64 21.41 9.54 -3.59
CA GLY A 64 20.98 8.51 -2.65
C GLY A 64 20.04 7.48 -3.27
N HIS A 65 19.57 6.58 -2.45
CA HIS A 65 18.71 5.49 -2.89
C HIS A 65 17.77 5.00 -1.79
N ILE A 66 16.70 4.33 -2.24
CA ILE A 66 15.74 3.63 -1.40
C ILE A 66 16.00 2.13 -1.55
N SER A 67 16.12 1.41 -0.45
CA SER A 67 16.31 -0.04 -0.44
C SER A 67 15.14 -0.74 0.24
N LEU A 68 14.53 -1.67 -0.47
CA LEU A 68 13.52 -2.59 0.03
C LEU A 68 14.13 -4.00 0.05
N GLY A 69 13.78 -4.82 1.05
CA GLY A 69 14.24 -6.21 1.09
C GLY A 69 13.84 -6.99 -0.18
N PRO A 70 14.64 -7.99 -0.61
CA PRO A 70 14.49 -8.62 -1.93
C PRO A 70 13.14 -9.32 -2.14
N ASP A 71 12.53 -9.83 -1.07
CA ASP A 71 11.23 -10.53 -1.12
C ASP A 71 10.11 -9.70 -0.50
N GLU A 72 10.37 -8.42 -0.22
CA GLU A 72 9.44 -7.52 0.42
C GLU A 72 8.52 -6.85 -0.63
N ARG A 73 7.23 -6.72 -0.30
CA ARG A 73 6.25 -6.08 -1.15
C ARG A 73 5.85 -4.71 -0.59
N LEU A 74 6.01 -3.69 -1.42
CA LEU A 74 5.54 -2.34 -1.16
C LEU A 74 4.16 -2.15 -1.78
N SER A 75 3.22 -1.63 -1.00
CA SER A 75 1.89 -1.24 -1.48
C SER A 75 1.68 0.26 -1.27
N VAL A 76 1.08 0.91 -2.25
CA VAL A 76 0.85 2.37 -2.25
C VAL A 76 -0.62 2.63 -2.48
N LEU A 77 -1.23 3.47 -1.64
CA LEU A 77 -2.56 4.01 -1.92
C LEU A 77 -2.49 4.98 -3.09
N ARG A 78 -3.02 4.56 -4.25
CA ARG A 78 -3.15 5.36 -5.46
C ARG A 78 -4.57 5.88 -5.57
N GLN A 79 -4.74 7.15 -5.87
CA GLN A 79 -6.06 7.79 -5.90
C GLN A 79 -6.69 7.88 -7.30
N ASN A 80 -6.00 7.43 -8.34
CA ASN A 80 -6.52 7.44 -9.71
C ASN A 80 -7.40 6.22 -9.97
N HIS A 81 -8.71 6.36 -9.79
CA HIS A 81 -9.67 5.27 -10.06
C HIS A 81 -10.07 5.15 -11.55
N PHE A 82 -9.73 6.13 -12.38
CA PHE A 82 -10.12 6.14 -13.80
C PHE A 82 -9.43 5.02 -14.61
N ASP A 83 -8.29 4.56 -14.17
CA ASP A 83 -7.54 3.49 -14.84
C ASP A 83 -8.25 2.14 -14.76
N TYR A 84 -9.28 1.97 -13.89
CA TYR A 84 -9.92 0.71 -13.56
C TYR A 84 -11.43 0.69 -13.89
N GLU A 85 -11.94 1.65 -14.64
CA GLU A 85 -13.38 1.82 -14.91
C GLU A 85 -14.03 0.56 -15.52
N ASP A 86 -13.31 -0.15 -16.38
CA ASP A 86 -13.79 -1.35 -17.07
C ASP A 86 -13.52 -2.67 -16.31
N GLU A 87 -12.88 -2.58 -15.14
CA GLU A 87 -12.53 -3.75 -14.33
C GLU A 87 -13.58 -4.00 -13.25
N ARG A 88 -13.78 -5.29 -12.91
CA ARG A 88 -14.64 -5.64 -11.78
C ARG A 88 -14.04 -5.16 -10.46
N VAL A 89 -14.88 -4.71 -9.56
CA VAL A 89 -14.49 -4.18 -8.24
C VAL A 89 -13.59 -5.16 -7.48
N ILE A 90 -13.98 -6.43 -7.40
CA ILE A 90 -13.19 -7.44 -6.68
C ILE A 90 -11.83 -7.70 -7.33
N ASP A 91 -11.76 -7.66 -8.65
CA ASP A 91 -10.50 -7.81 -9.37
C ASP A 91 -9.55 -6.64 -9.12
N VAL A 92 -10.07 -5.42 -9.03
CA VAL A 92 -9.26 -4.23 -8.69
C VAL A 92 -8.61 -4.40 -7.32
N VAL A 93 -9.32 -4.93 -6.33
CA VAL A 93 -8.74 -5.20 -5.01
C VAL A 93 -7.61 -6.22 -5.09
N ILE A 94 -7.81 -7.32 -5.83
CA ILE A 94 -6.80 -8.39 -6.00
C ILE A 94 -5.57 -7.87 -6.75
N MET A 95 -5.71 -6.90 -7.65
CA MET A 95 -4.60 -6.22 -8.32
C MET A 95 -3.60 -5.57 -7.36
N GLY A 96 -3.99 -5.36 -6.11
CA GLY A 96 -3.08 -4.94 -5.04
C GLY A 96 -1.92 -5.89 -4.82
N ASN A 97 -2.10 -7.18 -5.09
CA ASN A 97 -1.02 -8.15 -5.24
C ASN A 97 -0.83 -8.46 -6.73
N GLU A 98 -0.03 -7.66 -7.39
CA GLU A 98 0.16 -7.71 -8.85
C GLU A 98 0.65 -9.08 -9.32
N LYS A 99 1.58 -9.69 -8.60
CA LYS A 99 2.11 -11.02 -8.93
C LYS A 99 1.00 -12.08 -8.91
N LEU A 100 0.18 -12.09 -7.87
CA LEU A 100 -0.97 -13.00 -7.76
C LEU A 100 -1.98 -12.76 -8.88
N TYR A 101 -2.33 -11.50 -9.14
CA TYR A 101 -3.27 -11.15 -10.19
C TYR A 101 -2.79 -11.60 -11.58
N ASN A 102 -1.53 -11.40 -11.90
CA ASN A 102 -0.94 -11.82 -13.17
C ASN A 102 -0.95 -13.35 -13.33
N ILE A 103 -0.68 -14.09 -12.26
CA ILE A 103 -0.76 -15.56 -12.24
C ILE A 103 -2.20 -16.02 -12.49
N MET A 104 -3.18 -15.39 -11.85
CA MET A 104 -4.59 -15.70 -12.09
C MET A 104 -4.99 -15.49 -13.54
N LYS A 105 -4.58 -14.37 -14.14
CA LYS A 105 -4.88 -14.04 -15.54
C LYS A 105 -4.21 -15.00 -16.53
N GLU A 106 -2.94 -15.32 -16.32
CA GLU A 106 -2.22 -16.27 -17.18
C GLU A 106 -2.83 -17.67 -17.08
N LYS A 107 -3.15 -18.11 -15.89
CA LYS A 107 -3.79 -19.39 -15.62
C LYS A 107 -5.14 -19.50 -16.35
N ASP A 108 -6.00 -18.51 -16.18
CA ASP A 108 -7.30 -18.46 -16.84
C ASP A 108 -7.17 -18.47 -18.37
N ALA A 109 -6.22 -17.71 -18.92
CA ALA A 109 -5.96 -17.66 -20.35
C ALA A 109 -5.51 -19.03 -20.91
N ILE A 110 -4.67 -19.76 -20.18
CA ILE A 110 -4.22 -21.10 -20.57
C ILE A 110 -5.39 -22.09 -20.59
N TYR A 111 -6.24 -22.09 -19.55
CA TYR A 111 -7.39 -23.00 -19.49
C TYR A 111 -8.48 -22.69 -20.52
N MET A 112 -8.51 -21.49 -21.05
CA MET A 112 -9.47 -21.10 -22.09
C MET A 112 -8.98 -21.38 -23.52
N LYS A 113 -7.75 -21.87 -23.68
CA LYS A 113 -7.23 -22.24 -25.03
C LYS A 113 -7.99 -23.40 -25.60
N GLU A 114 -8.37 -23.30 -26.88
CA GLU A 114 -8.98 -24.40 -27.64
C GLU A 114 -7.97 -25.49 -27.95
N ASP A 115 -6.71 -25.13 -28.17
CA ASP A 115 -5.58 -25.99 -28.52
C ASP A 115 -4.62 -26.21 -27.33
N PHE A 116 -5.16 -26.68 -26.23
CA PHE A 116 -4.40 -26.94 -25.00
C PHE A 116 -3.32 -28.02 -25.25
N SER A 117 -2.04 -27.62 -25.17
CA SER A 117 -0.88 -28.48 -25.42
C SER A 117 -0.33 -29.11 -24.14
N GLU A 118 0.62 -30.05 -24.28
CA GLU A 118 1.37 -30.58 -23.12
C GLU A 118 2.17 -29.46 -22.39
N GLU A 119 2.75 -28.55 -23.16
CA GLU A 119 3.46 -27.40 -22.61
C GLU A 119 2.53 -26.48 -21.78
N ASP A 120 1.31 -26.28 -22.28
CA ASP A 120 0.27 -25.55 -21.54
C ASP A 120 -0.10 -26.26 -20.23
N GLY A 121 -0.15 -27.59 -20.23
CA GLY A 121 -0.39 -28.40 -19.03
C GLY A 121 0.72 -28.25 -17.99
N VAL A 122 1.97 -28.26 -18.41
CA VAL A 122 3.13 -28.06 -17.53
C VAL A 122 3.09 -26.64 -16.95
N ARG A 123 2.87 -25.64 -17.77
CA ARG A 123 2.78 -24.24 -17.31
C ARG A 123 1.61 -24.02 -16.36
N ALA A 124 0.45 -24.61 -16.66
CA ALA A 124 -0.72 -24.53 -15.77
C ALA A 124 -0.43 -25.15 -14.39
N ALA A 125 0.28 -26.27 -14.33
CA ALA A 125 0.66 -26.90 -13.07
C ALA A 125 1.62 -26.03 -12.24
N GLU A 126 2.59 -25.39 -12.89
CA GLU A 126 3.50 -24.42 -12.23
C GLU A 126 2.72 -23.23 -11.66
N LEU A 127 1.80 -22.68 -12.45
CA LEU A 127 0.96 -21.56 -12.04
C LEU A 127 0.03 -21.92 -10.87
N GLU A 128 -0.52 -23.13 -10.85
CA GLU A 128 -1.33 -23.63 -9.72
C GLU A 128 -0.52 -23.66 -8.42
N GLY A 129 0.74 -24.10 -8.48
CA GLY A 129 1.65 -24.09 -7.34
C GLY A 129 1.94 -22.67 -6.83
N GLU A 130 2.28 -21.76 -7.73
CA GLU A 130 2.54 -20.36 -7.38
C GLU A 130 1.28 -19.66 -6.86
N PHE A 131 0.13 -19.94 -7.45
CA PHE A 131 -1.18 -19.44 -7.02
C PHE A 131 -1.49 -19.86 -5.58
N ALA A 132 -1.27 -21.12 -5.24
CA ALA A 132 -1.48 -21.64 -3.88
C ALA A 132 -0.52 -20.98 -2.88
N GLU A 133 0.76 -20.82 -3.23
CA GLU A 133 1.77 -20.18 -2.36
C GLU A 133 1.46 -18.72 -2.06
N LEU A 134 0.86 -18.01 -3.00
CA LEU A 134 0.46 -16.60 -2.84
C LEU A 134 -0.92 -16.41 -2.19
N GLY A 135 -1.55 -17.47 -1.71
CA GLY A 135 -2.88 -17.39 -1.08
C GLY A 135 -4.02 -17.18 -2.08
N GLY A 136 -3.85 -17.67 -3.31
CA GLY A 136 -4.82 -17.45 -4.38
C GLY A 136 -6.22 -18.01 -4.10
N TRP A 137 -6.31 -19.12 -3.37
CA TRP A 137 -7.59 -19.74 -3.00
C TRP A 137 -8.43 -18.88 -2.06
N GLU A 138 -7.78 -18.08 -1.21
CA GLU A 138 -8.41 -17.18 -0.26
C GLU A 138 -8.56 -15.73 -0.79
N ALA A 139 -8.02 -15.44 -1.97
CA ALA A 139 -7.92 -14.08 -2.50
C ALA A 139 -9.28 -13.39 -2.65
N GLU A 140 -10.26 -14.05 -3.26
CA GLU A 140 -11.61 -13.49 -3.42
C GLU A 140 -12.30 -13.26 -2.08
N SER A 141 -12.18 -14.19 -1.16
CA SER A 141 -12.76 -14.08 0.18
C SER A 141 -12.13 -12.92 0.95
N GLU A 142 -10.82 -12.77 0.89
CA GLU A 142 -10.09 -11.67 1.54
C GLU A 142 -10.47 -10.32 0.92
N ALA A 143 -10.51 -10.22 -0.41
CA ALA A 143 -10.94 -9.03 -1.12
C ALA A 143 -12.38 -8.62 -0.77
N SER A 144 -13.29 -9.58 -0.75
CA SER A 144 -14.69 -9.37 -0.36
C SER A 144 -14.80 -8.88 1.08
N GLN A 145 -14.03 -9.46 1.99
CA GLN A 145 -14.02 -9.04 3.41
C GLN A 145 -13.54 -7.59 3.57
N LEU A 146 -12.48 -7.19 2.87
CA LEU A 146 -12.01 -5.80 2.88
C LEU A 146 -13.07 -4.83 2.37
N LEU A 147 -13.73 -5.18 1.28
CA LEU A 147 -14.81 -4.36 0.71
C LEU A 147 -15.99 -4.22 1.68
N GLN A 148 -16.41 -5.29 2.31
CA GLN A 148 -17.50 -5.27 3.31
C GLN A 148 -17.12 -4.41 4.52
N ASN A 149 -15.90 -4.50 5.00
CA ASN A 149 -15.39 -3.69 6.11
C ASN A 149 -15.37 -2.18 5.80
N LEU A 150 -15.26 -1.84 4.52
CA LEU A 150 -15.34 -0.47 4.02
C LEU A 150 -16.77 -0.08 3.58
N ASN A 151 -17.78 -0.85 3.98
CA ASN A 151 -19.20 -0.60 3.67
C ASN A 151 -19.52 -0.62 2.16
N ILE A 152 -18.82 -1.44 1.38
CA ILE A 152 -19.17 -1.75 0.00
C ILE A 152 -19.99 -3.05 0.03
N PRO A 153 -21.32 -3.00 -0.30
CA PRO A 153 -22.17 -4.16 -0.23
C PRO A 153 -21.77 -5.23 -1.27
N GLU A 154 -22.05 -6.48 -0.94
CA GLU A 154 -21.62 -7.65 -1.72
C GLU A 154 -22.09 -7.62 -3.17
N GLU A 155 -23.29 -7.10 -3.41
CA GLU A 155 -23.87 -6.96 -4.75
C GLU A 155 -23.04 -6.07 -5.69
N LEU A 156 -22.19 -5.19 -5.16
CA LEU A 156 -21.31 -4.34 -5.95
C LEU A 156 -19.95 -4.98 -6.28
N HIS A 157 -19.58 -6.06 -5.59
CA HIS A 157 -18.24 -6.65 -5.70
C HIS A 157 -17.91 -7.17 -7.10
N TYR A 158 -18.92 -7.67 -7.83
CA TYR A 158 -18.75 -8.23 -9.18
C TYR A 158 -19.16 -7.29 -10.30
N GLN A 159 -19.58 -6.08 -9.96
CA GLN A 159 -19.86 -5.02 -10.92
C GLN A 159 -18.58 -4.31 -11.35
N ASN A 160 -18.61 -3.62 -12.48
CA ASN A 160 -17.49 -2.81 -12.92
C ASN A 160 -17.35 -1.54 -12.08
N MET A 161 -16.13 -1.06 -11.95
CA MET A 161 -15.83 0.19 -11.22
C MET A 161 -16.64 1.37 -11.71
N SER A 162 -16.90 1.45 -13.02
CA SER A 162 -17.72 2.52 -13.63
C SER A 162 -19.14 2.64 -13.04
N GLU A 163 -19.68 1.56 -12.50
CA GLU A 163 -21.04 1.51 -11.94
C GLU A 163 -21.11 2.00 -10.49
N LEU A 164 -19.96 2.22 -9.83
CA LEU A 164 -19.89 2.72 -8.47
C LEU A 164 -19.94 4.25 -8.41
N ALA A 165 -20.47 4.77 -7.29
CA ALA A 165 -20.32 6.18 -6.94
C ALA A 165 -18.85 6.52 -6.66
N ASN A 166 -18.43 7.77 -6.89
CA ASN A 166 -17.02 8.17 -6.71
C ASN A 166 -16.51 7.93 -5.29
N GLY A 167 -17.31 8.10 -4.28
CA GLY A 167 -16.95 7.80 -2.89
C GLY A 167 -16.65 6.32 -2.66
N ASP A 168 -17.37 5.42 -3.32
CA ASP A 168 -17.14 3.99 -3.24
C ASP A 168 -15.89 3.58 -4.01
N LYS A 169 -15.59 4.22 -5.14
CA LYS A 169 -14.35 4.00 -5.90
C LYS A 169 -13.11 4.28 -5.06
N VAL A 170 -13.12 5.35 -4.27
CA VAL A 170 -12.02 5.68 -3.33
C VAL A 170 -11.82 4.56 -2.32
N LYS A 171 -12.90 4.00 -1.77
CA LYS A 171 -12.83 2.86 -0.84
C LYS A 171 -12.26 1.59 -1.49
N VAL A 172 -12.60 1.32 -2.74
CA VAL A 172 -12.04 0.19 -3.49
C VAL A 172 -10.53 0.33 -3.67
N LEU A 173 -10.04 1.52 -3.98
CA LEU A 173 -8.60 1.78 -4.08
C LEU A 173 -7.88 1.61 -2.74
N LEU A 174 -8.52 1.99 -1.63
CA LEU A 174 -7.99 1.72 -0.29
C LEU A 174 -7.93 0.21 -0.02
N ALA A 175 -8.99 -0.53 -0.32
CA ALA A 175 -9.00 -2.00 -0.20
C ALA A 175 -7.88 -2.65 -1.03
N LYS A 176 -7.66 -2.17 -2.24
CA LYS A 176 -6.55 -2.59 -3.10
C LYS A 176 -5.19 -2.39 -2.43
N ALA A 177 -4.96 -1.23 -1.81
CA ALA A 177 -3.71 -0.94 -1.11
C ALA A 177 -3.49 -1.86 0.09
N LEU A 178 -4.55 -2.22 0.82
CA LEU A 178 -4.49 -3.07 2.02
C LEU A 178 -4.43 -4.56 1.70
N PHE A 179 -4.79 -4.97 0.48
CA PHE A 179 -4.94 -6.37 0.10
C PHE A 179 -3.62 -7.14 0.19
N GLY A 180 -3.70 -8.38 0.69
CA GLY A 180 -2.60 -9.33 0.65
C GLY A 180 -1.49 -9.06 1.67
N LYS A 181 -1.72 -8.29 2.71
CA LYS A 181 -0.76 -7.99 3.79
C LYS A 181 0.62 -7.55 3.26
N PRO A 182 0.73 -6.37 2.64
CA PRO A 182 2.01 -5.88 2.14
C PRO A 182 3.03 -5.73 3.27
N ASP A 183 4.31 -5.82 2.95
CA ASP A 183 5.39 -5.63 3.92
C ASP A 183 5.56 -4.16 4.30
N VAL A 184 5.40 -3.28 3.33
CA VAL A 184 5.40 -1.83 3.52
C VAL A 184 4.16 -1.24 2.87
N LEU A 185 3.42 -0.43 3.63
CA LEU A 185 2.19 0.23 3.20
C LEU A 185 2.37 1.74 3.25
N LEU A 186 2.22 2.40 2.11
CA LEU A 186 2.30 3.85 1.98
C LEU A 186 0.90 4.44 1.77
N LEU A 187 0.47 5.29 2.70
CA LEU A 187 -0.86 5.88 2.69
C LEU A 187 -0.77 7.42 2.70
N ASP A 188 -1.27 8.05 1.65
CA ASP A 188 -1.42 9.51 1.58
C ASP A 188 -2.90 9.88 1.73
N GLU A 189 -3.23 10.55 2.82
CA GLU A 189 -4.60 10.98 3.18
C GLU A 189 -5.64 9.83 3.10
N PRO A 190 -5.41 8.69 3.79
CA PRO A 190 -6.25 7.50 3.62
C PRO A 190 -7.67 7.65 4.16
N THR A 191 -7.92 8.63 5.03
CA THR A 191 -9.25 8.87 5.61
C THR A 191 -10.12 9.78 4.76
N ASN A 192 -9.57 10.44 3.74
CA ASN A 192 -10.34 11.33 2.87
C ASN A 192 -11.45 10.56 2.13
N GLY A 193 -12.66 11.07 2.24
CA GLY A 193 -13.84 10.48 1.59
C GLY A 193 -14.41 9.25 2.29
N LEU A 194 -13.87 8.86 3.46
CA LEU A 194 -14.40 7.75 4.25
C LEU A 194 -15.46 8.22 5.24
N ASP A 195 -16.48 7.39 5.46
CA ASP A 195 -17.42 7.52 6.56
C ASP A 195 -16.76 7.13 7.90
N ILE A 196 -17.39 7.51 9.00
CA ILE A 196 -16.83 7.29 10.36
C ILE A 196 -16.58 5.81 10.64
N GLN A 197 -17.48 4.92 10.21
CA GLN A 197 -17.33 3.49 10.41
C GLN A 197 -16.11 2.93 9.67
N SER A 198 -15.90 3.35 8.43
CA SER A 198 -14.73 2.96 7.62
C SER A 198 -13.43 3.49 8.22
N ILE A 199 -13.42 4.72 8.74
CA ILE A 199 -12.26 5.29 9.44
C ILE A 199 -11.93 4.47 10.69
N THR A 200 -12.92 4.15 11.51
CA THR A 200 -12.72 3.35 12.73
C THR A 200 -12.16 1.97 12.38
N TRP A 201 -12.70 1.33 11.36
CA TRP A 201 -12.19 0.04 10.91
C TRP A 201 -10.74 0.14 10.43
N LEU A 202 -10.41 1.19 9.63
CA LEU A 202 -9.04 1.42 9.16
C LEU A 202 -8.06 1.66 10.31
N GLU A 203 -8.46 2.41 11.32
CA GLU A 203 -7.66 2.63 12.53
C GLU A 203 -7.32 1.29 13.20
N ASP A 204 -8.32 0.44 13.43
CA ASP A 204 -8.13 -0.88 14.03
C ASP A 204 -7.25 -1.78 13.16
N PHE A 205 -7.47 -1.75 11.85
CA PHE A 205 -6.64 -2.50 10.89
C PHE A 205 -5.17 -2.10 10.99
N LEU A 206 -4.86 -0.80 11.03
CA LEU A 206 -3.48 -0.29 11.10
C LEU A 206 -2.84 -0.55 12.45
N ILE A 207 -3.60 -0.49 13.55
CA ILE A 207 -3.10 -0.82 14.90
C ILE A 207 -2.66 -2.29 14.98
N ASP A 208 -3.42 -3.18 14.35
CA ASP A 208 -3.15 -4.62 14.33
C ASP A 208 -2.19 -5.05 13.21
N PHE A 209 -1.74 -4.11 12.38
CA PHE A 209 -0.87 -4.40 11.24
C PHE A 209 0.57 -4.70 11.70
N ASP A 210 1.06 -5.90 11.40
CA ASP A 210 2.34 -6.40 11.89
C ASP A 210 3.56 -5.84 11.15
N ASN A 211 3.37 -5.31 9.96
CA ASN A 211 4.44 -4.82 9.08
C ASN A 211 4.64 -3.30 9.23
N THR A 212 5.20 -2.65 8.23
CA THR A 212 5.53 -1.22 8.27
C THR A 212 4.47 -0.39 7.56
N VAL A 213 3.99 0.66 8.20
CA VAL A 213 3.10 1.66 7.61
C VAL A 213 3.75 3.03 7.68
N ILE A 214 3.68 3.77 6.57
CA ILE A 214 4.08 5.18 6.50
C ILE A 214 2.87 5.96 6.00
N VAL A 215 2.39 6.89 6.80
CA VAL A 215 1.13 7.60 6.54
C VAL A 215 1.31 9.12 6.60
N VAL A 216 0.70 9.81 5.64
CA VAL A 216 0.51 11.26 5.65
C VAL A 216 -0.97 11.52 5.86
N SER A 217 -1.32 12.34 6.84
CA SER A 217 -2.70 12.76 7.09
C SER A 217 -2.75 14.13 7.76
N HIS A 218 -3.78 14.91 7.46
CA HIS A 218 -4.14 16.13 8.19
C HIS A 218 -5.04 15.85 9.40
N ASP A 219 -5.54 14.63 9.51
CA ASP A 219 -6.37 14.18 10.64
C ASP A 219 -5.48 13.79 11.82
N ARG A 220 -5.32 14.72 12.76
CA ARG A 220 -4.49 14.51 13.97
C ARG A 220 -5.02 13.40 14.85
N HIS A 221 -6.32 13.28 14.97
CA HIS A 221 -6.95 12.22 15.76
C HIS A 221 -6.58 10.83 15.21
N PHE A 222 -6.66 10.69 13.90
CA PHE A 222 -6.25 9.46 13.21
C PHE A 222 -4.76 9.14 13.44
N LEU A 223 -3.88 10.12 13.26
CA LEU A 223 -2.44 9.92 13.47
C LEU A 223 -2.12 9.54 14.91
N ASN A 224 -2.74 10.21 15.89
CA ASN A 224 -2.55 9.89 17.30
C ASN A 224 -2.96 8.46 17.65
N LYS A 225 -4.00 7.98 17.01
CA LYS A 225 -4.53 6.64 17.29
C LYS A 225 -3.69 5.52 16.67
N VAL A 226 -3.16 5.71 15.47
CA VAL A 226 -2.50 4.64 14.71
C VAL A 226 -0.98 4.68 14.74
N CYS A 227 -0.35 5.84 14.96
CA CYS A 227 1.10 5.98 14.85
C CYS A 227 1.85 5.53 16.11
N THR A 228 2.95 4.81 15.89
CA THR A 228 3.95 4.47 16.91
C THR A 228 5.11 5.47 16.93
N HIS A 229 5.35 6.12 15.79
CA HIS A 229 6.44 7.05 15.57
C HIS A 229 5.94 8.24 14.74
N MET A 230 6.61 9.37 14.91
CA MET A 230 6.45 10.55 14.06
C MET A 230 7.75 10.84 13.32
N ALA A 231 7.67 11.03 12.03
CA ALA A 231 8.77 11.47 11.18
C ALA A 231 8.50 12.92 10.77
N ASP A 232 9.20 13.85 11.40
CA ASP A 232 9.01 15.29 11.19
C ASP A 232 9.92 15.77 10.05
N LEU A 233 9.28 16.24 8.98
CA LEU A 233 9.93 16.81 7.82
C LEU A 233 10.01 18.33 7.96
N ASP A 234 11.21 18.83 8.21
CA ASP A 234 11.49 20.24 8.39
C ASP A 234 12.81 20.63 7.72
N PHE A 235 12.82 21.73 6.96
CA PHE A 235 13.99 22.25 6.24
C PHE A 235 14.77 21.17 5.44
N GLY A 236 14.05 20.26 4.79
CA GLY A 236 14.64 19.20 3.98
C GLY A 236 15.25 18.04 4.79
N LYS A 237 15.13 18.05 6.09
CA LYS A 237 15.57 16.99 7.00
C LYS A 237 14.37 16.24 7.58
N ILE A 238 14.59 15.00 7.94
CA ILE A 238 13.58 14.20 8.64
C ILE A 238 14.13 13.77 9.99
N LYS A 239 13.38 14.11 11.03
CA LYS A 239 13.69 13.71 12.41
C LYS A 239 12.64 12.73 12.91
N LEU A 240 13.10 11.60 13.41
CA LEU A 240 12.24 10.52 13.90
C LEU A 240 12.05 10.64 15.41
N TYR A 241 10.78 10.61 15.85
CA TYR A 241 10.36 10.59 17.23
C TYR A 241 9.56 9.32 17.53
N VAL A 242 9.80 8.74 18.69
CA VAL A 242 8.96 7.66 19.21
C VAL A 242 7.76 8.25 19.92
N GLY A 243 6.55 7.77 19.58
CA GLY A 243 5.31 8.25 20.15
C GLY A 243 4.34 8.76 19.10
N ASN A 244 3.23 9.33 19.55
CA ASN A 244 2.19 9.89 18.69
C ASN A 244 2.30 11.42 18.56
N TYR A 245 1.31 12.03 17.89
CA TYR A 245 1.31 13.47 17.58
C TYR A 245 1.30 14.39 18.81
N ASP A 246 0.81 13.92 19.96
CA ASP A 246 0.68 14.73 21.19
C ASP A 246 1.98 14.77 22.02
N PHE A 247 3.08 14.26 21.49
CA PHE A 247 4.38 14.27 22.15
C PHE A 247 5.21 15.51 21.86
#